data_5e5eec1f72e977c7cc2737e9594b7e6a
#
_entry.id   5e5eec1f72e977c7cc2737e9594b7e6a
#
_cell.length_a   1.000
_cell.length_b   1.000
_cell.length_c   1.000
_cell.angle_alpha   90.00
_cell.angle_beta   90.00
_cell.angle_gamma   90.00
#
_symmetry.space_group_name_H-M   'P 1'
#
loop_
_entity.id
_entity.type
_entity.pdbx_description
1 polymer ?
#
loop_
_entity_poly.entity_id
_entity_poly.type
_entity_poly.pdbx_seq_one_letter_code
_entity_poly.pdbx_strand_id
1 'polypeptide(L)'
;MSRNQLLAQITGLMGGRVAEEIFCGDITSGASNDLKVATHLAEEMVMRLGMSVTGLRVFNRSEGMEALTAPRAGQKTFEAMDQAINLILEECYAEAKRIIIEKRDAMERVTQNLLQQETLTREEFVALI
;
A
#
# COMPACT_ATOMS: atom_id res chain seq x y z
N MET A 1 -16.49 4.19 -5.49
CA MET A 1 -15.08 4.10 -5.95
C MET A 1 -14.87 2.93 -6.89
N SER A 2 -14.07 3.13 -7.93
CA SER A 2 -13.72 2.03 -8.81
C SER A 2 -12.68 1.10 -8.16
N ARG A 3 -12.54 -0.10 -8.72
CA ARG A 3 -11.51 -1.05 -8.28
C ARG A 3 -10.11 -0.43 -8.34
N ASN A 4 -9.79 0.25 -9.43
CA ASN A 4 -8.47 0.87 -9.60
C ASN A 4 -8.22 1.99 -8.59
N GLN A 5 -9.23 2.78 -8.23
CA GLN A 5 -9.11 3.80 -7.21
C GLN A 5 -8.84 3.21 -5.82
N LEU A 6 -9.52 2.12 -5.48
CA LEU A 6 -9.30 1.42 -4.21
C LEU A 6 -7.92 0.79 -4.16
N LEU A 7 -7.47 0.15 -5.23
CA LEU A 7 -6.12 -0.40 -5.31
C LEU A 7 -5.07 0.69 -5.17
N ALA A 8 -5.28 1.85 -5.79
CA ALA A 8 -4.38 2.99 -5.66
C ALA A 8 -4.30 3.51 -4.23
N GLN A 9 -5.43 3.56 -3.51
CA GLN A 9 -5.44 3.96 -2.09
C GLN A 9 -4.69 2.96 -1.21
N ILE A 10 -4.92 1.66 -1.42
CA ILE A 10 -4.21 0.62 -0.66
C ILE A 10 -2.71 0.70 -0.93
N THR A 11 -2.32 0.87 -2.19
CA THR A 11 -0.91 1.03 -2.58
C THR A 11 -0.28 2.25 -1.90
N GLY A 12 -1.01 3.38 -1.84
CA GLY A 12 -0.55 4.57 -1.14
C GLY A 12 -0.31 4.34 0.36
N LEU A 13 -1.23 3.62 1.01
CA LEU A 13 -1.09 3.25 2.43
C LEU A 13 0.09 2.30 2.65
N MET A 14 0.29 1.34 1.75
CA MET A 14 1.45 0.44 1.80
C MET A 14 2.76 1.20 1.59
N GLY A 15 2.73 2.30 0.84
CA GLY A 15 3.88 3.16 0.62
C GLY A 15 4.47 3.70 1.91
N GLY A 16 3.64 4.09 2.88
CA GLY A 16 4.09 4.54 4.19
C GLY A 16 4.91 3.47 4.91
N ARG A 17 4.41 2.24 4.93
CA ARG A 17 5.10 1.10 5.53
C ARG A 17 6.42 0.79 4.81
N VAL A 18 6.40 0.74 3.49
CA VAL A 18 7.61 0.48 2.69
C VAL A 18 8.67 1.55 2.90
N ALA A 19 8.26 2.82 2.91
CA ALA A 19 9.17 3.94 3.15
C ALA A 19 9.86 3.82 4.50
N GLU A 20 9.12 3.46 5.55
CA GLU A 20 9.71 3.26 6.87
C GLU A 20 10.66 2.07 6.89
N GLU A 21 10.34 0.97 6.24
CA GLU A 21 11.22 -0.20 6.16
C GLU A 21 12.53 0.13 5.45
N ILE A 22 12.48 0.90 4.36
CA ILE A 22 13.66 1.22 3.54
C ILE A 22 14.49 2.33 4.16
N PHE A 23 13.86 3.41 4.65
CA PHE A 23 14.58 4.61 5.09
C PHE A 23 14.87 4.63 6.58
N CYS A 24 14.00 4.04 7.41
CA CYS A 24 14.14 4.08 8.86
C CYS A 24 14.62 2.75 9.46
N GLY A 25 14.49 1.66 8.72
CA GLY A 25 14.87 0.33 9.18
C GLY A 25 13.99 -0.25 10.28
N ASP A 26 12.93 0.46 10.66
CA ASP A 26 12.00 0.06 11.72
C ASP A 26 10.57 0.48 11.36
N ILE A 27 9.59 -0.16 11.98
CA ILE A 27 8.17 0.09 11.71
C ILE A 27 7.57 0.86 12.88
N THR A 28 6.99 2.03 12.58
CA THR A 28 6.33 2.87 13.59
C THR A 28 4.85 2.56 13.73
N SER A 29 4.22 3.17 14.74
CA SER A 29 2.77 3.07 14.94
C SER A 29 1.96 3.65 13.78
N GLY A 30 2.49 4.64 13.05
CA GLY A 30 1.86 5.20 11.86
C GLY A 30 1.70 4.16 10.75
N ALA A 31 2.77 3.41 10.46
CA ALA A 31 2.72 2.34 9.47
C ALA A 31 1.78 1.20 9.87
N SER A 32 1.70 0.91 11.17
CA SER A 32 0.76 -0.08 11.70
C SER A 32 -0.69 0.36 11.46
N ASN A 33 -1.00 1.64 11.66
CA ASN A 33 -2.33 2.18 11.39
C ASN A 33 -2.66 2.13 9.88
N ASP A 34 -1.71 2.47 9.02
CA ASP A 34 -1.87 2.40 7.58
C ASP A 34 -2.18 0.97 7.12
N LEU A 35 -1.54 -0.02 7.72
CA LEU A 35 -1.82 -1.43 7.41
C LEU A 35 -3.24 -1.84 7.82
N LYS A 36 -3.73 -1.35 8.96
CA LYS A 36 -5.12 -1.60 9.39
C LYS A 36 -6.13 -1.01 8.41
N VAL A 37 -5.92 0.22 7.98
CA VAL A 37 -6.80 0.88 7.01
C VAL A 37 -6.74 0.16 5.66
N ALA A 38 -5.56 -0.21 5.20
CA ALA A 38 -5.39 -0.97 3.96
C ALA A 38 -6.11 -2.32 4.01
N THR A 39 -6.02 -3.03 5.13
CA THR A 39 -6.72 -4.30 5.34
C THR A 39 -8.24 -4.10 5.27
N HIS A 40 -8.75 -3.06 5.93
CA HIS A 40 -10.17 -2.75 5.89
C HIS A 40 -10.66 -2.46 4.46
N LEU A 41 -9.92 -1.69 3.68
CA LEU A 41 -10.24 -1.41 2.28
C LEU A 41 -10.24 -2.67 1.43
N ALA A 42 -9.26 -3.56 1.62
CA ALA A 42 -9.21 -4.83 0.91
C ALA A 42 -10.40 -5.73 1.27
N GLU A 43 -10.79 -5.78 2.55
CA GLU A 43 -11.98 -6.49 2.99
C GLU A 43 -13.25 -5.93 2.34
N GLU A 44 -13.40 -4.61 2.26
CA GLU A 44 -14.50 -3.96 1.58
C GLU A 44 -14.58 -4.37 0.10
N MET A 45 -13.44 -4.40 -0.59
CA MET A 45 -13.39 -4.81 -1.99
C MET A 45 -13.89 -6.24 -2.19
N VAL A 46 -13.42 -7.15 -1.35
CA VAL A 46 -13.71 -8.58 -1.48
C VAL A 46 -15.13 -8.91 -1.01
N MET A 47 -15.52 -8.39 0.15
CA MET A 47 -16.76 -8.82 0.83
C MET A 47 -17.98 -8.03 0.40
N ARG A 48 -17.87 -6.72 0.26
CA ARG A 48 -19.02 -5.85 0.03
C ARG A 48 -19.20 -5.42 -1.42
N LEU A 49 -18.10 -5.22 -2.15
CA LEU A 49 -18.16 -4.69 -3.50
C LEU A 49 -18.05 -5.77 -4.58
N GLY A 50 -17.84 -7.04 -4.18
CA GLY A 50 -17.73 -8.15 -5.13
C GLY A 50 -16.57 -8.03 -6.12
N MET A 51 -15.48 -7.37 -5.69
CA MET A 51 -14.33 -7.07 -6.57
C MET A 51 -13.22 -8.11 -6.48
N SER A 52 -13.61 -9.38 -6.40
CA SER A 52 -12.63 -10.48 -6.27
C SER A 52 -13.07 -11.72 -7.02
N VAL A 53 -12.24 -12.75 -6.96
CA VAL A 53 -12.52 -14.07 -7.56
C VAL A 53 -13.64 -14.84 -6.88
N THR A 54 -14.15 -14.37 -5.76
CA THR A 54 -15.25 -15.02 -5.03
C THR A 54 -16.63 -14.79 -5.66
N GLY A 55 -16.71 -13.97 -6.72
CA GLY A 55 -17.94 -13.72 -7.47
C GLY A 55 -18.60 -12.40 -7.13
N LEU A 56 -19.91 -12.30 -7.49
CA LEU A 56 -20.67 -11.07 -7.40
C LEU A 56 -21.49 -10.93 -6.11
N ARG A 57 -21.36 -11.89 -5.20
CA ARG A 57 -22.11 -11.84 -3.93
C ARG A 57 -21.46 -10.86 -2.96
N VAL A 58 -22.31 -10.19 -2.18
CA VAL A 58 -21.90 -9.27 -1.13
C VAL A 58 -21.95 -10.01 0.21
N PHE A 59 -20.84 -9.91 0.97
CA PHE A 59 -20.73 -10.48 2.31
C PHE A 59 -20.44 -9.37 3.31
N ASN A 60 -21.05 -9.46 4.49
CA ASN A 60 -20.87 -8.45 5.52
C ASN A 60 -20.53 -9.13 6.86
N ARG A 61 -19.26 -9.09 7.25
CA ARG A 61 -18.80 -9.62 8.53
C ARG A 61 -19.20 -8.76 9.72
N SER A 62 -19.54 -7.50 9.48
CA SER A 62 -19.82 -6.56 10.58
C SER A 62 -21.27 -6.57 11.05
N GLU A 63 -22.14 -7.39 10.47
CA GLU A 63 -23.54 -7.55 10.89
C GLU A 63 -23.69 -8.60 12.02
N GLY A 64 -22.76 -8.62 12.95
CA GLY A 64 -22.83 -9.23 14.26
C GLY A 64 -23.56 -10.56 14.36
N MET A 65 -24.72 -10.56 15.02
CA MET A 65 -25.49 -11.76 15.30
C MET A 65 -26.12 -12.42 14.06
N GLU A 66 -26.43 -11.68 13.01
CA GLU A 66 -26.95 -12.25 11.78
C GLU A 66 -25.90 -13.12 11.08
N ALA A 67 -24.66 -12.70 11.11
CA ALA A 67 -23.57 -13.50 10.55
C ALA A 67 -23.36 -14.82 11.31
N LEU A 68 -23.68 -14.87 12.61
CA LEU A 68 -23.57 -16.05 13.42
C LEU A 68 -24.75 -17.01 13.25
N THR A 69 -25.98 -16.47 13.02
CA THR A 69 -27.20 -17.27 12.95
C THR A 69 -27.55 -17.71 11.54
N ALA A 70 -27.09 -16.98 10.52
CA ALA A 70 -27.36 -17.30 9.11
C ALA A 70 -26.12 -16.97 8.26
N PRO A 71 -25.07 -17.79 8.32
CA PRO A 71 -23.87 -17.56 7.53
C PRO A 71 -24.23 -17.58 6.04
N ARG A 72 -23.96 -16.45 5.36
CA ARG A 72 -24.25 -16.28 3.92
C ARG A 72 -23.23 -16.96 3.03
N ALA A 73 -22.17 -17.51 3.62
CA ALA A 73 -21.10 -18.16 2.91
C ALA A 73 -20.60 -19.38 3.68
N GLY A 74 -20.25 -20.44 2.97
CA GLY A 74 -19.60 -21.61 3.55
C GLY A 74 -18.17 -21.34 3.93
N GLN A 75 -17.57 -22.26 4.69
CA GLN A 75 -16.18 -22.19 5.17
C GLN A 75 -15.18 -21.99 4.02
N LYS A 76 -15.35 -22.72 2.93
CA LYS A 76 -14.46 -22.59 1.76
C LYS A 76 -14.52 -21.21 1.12
N THR A 77 -15.69 -20.59 1.12
CA THR A 77 -15.88 -19.24 0.57
C THR A 77 -15.16 -18.21 1.45
N PHE A 78 -15.26 -18.33 2.77
CA PHE A 78 -14.52 -17.45 3.68
C PHE A 78 -13.01 -17.61 3.55
N GLU A 79 -12.52 -18.84 3.39
CA GLU A 79 -11.10 -19.10 3.12
C GLU A 79 -10.65 -18.46 1.80
N ALA A 80 -11.46 -18.56 0.75
CA ALA A 80 -11.18 -17.92 -0.53
C ALA A 80 -11.16 -16.39 -0.41
N MET A 81 -12.05 -15.81 0.40
CA MET A 81 -12.06 -14.37 0.66
C MET A 81 -10.81 -13.93 1.41
N ASP A 82 -10.39 -14.69 2.42
CA ASP A 82 -9.16 -14.38 3.16
C ASP A 82 -7.93 -14.44 2.24
N GLN A 83 -7.86 -15.43 1.37
CA GLN A 83 -6.79 -15.52 0.36
C GLN A 83 -6.82 -14.35 -0.61
N ALA A 84 -8.01 -13.95 -1.06
CA ALA A 84 -8.18 -12.81 -1.97
C ALA A 84 -7.74 -11.49 -1.30
N ILE A 85 -8.09 -11.30 -0.03
CA ILE A 85 -7.67 -10.12 0.75
C ILE A 85 -6.15 -10.07 0.86
N ASN A 86 -5.52 -11.17 1.24
CA ASN A 86 -4.08 -11.26 1.36
C ASN A 86 -3.38 -10.99 0.02
N LEU A 87 -3.91 -11.52 -1.08
CA LEU A 87 -3.36 -11.30 -2.41
C LEU A 87 -3.40 -9.82 -2.80
N ILE A 88 -4.51 -9.14 -2.54
CA ILE A 88 -4.65 -7.70 -2.80
C ILE A 88 -3.59 -6.92 -2.00
N LEU A 89 -3.45 -7.22 -0.72
CA LEU A 89 -2.47 -6.55 0.14
C LEU A 89 -1.04 -6.79 -0.34
N GLU A 90 -0.70 -8.02 -0.69
CA GLU A 90 0.63 -8.38 -1.19
C GLU A 90 0.95 -7.71 -2.52
N GLU A 91 0.01 -7.69 -3.46
CA GLU A 91 0.18 -7.04 -4.75
C GLU A 91 0.37 -5.52 -4.60
N CYS A 92 -0.43 -4.89 -3.74
CA CYS A 92 -0.31 -3.45 -3.48
C CYS A 92 1.00 -3.12 -2.76
N TYR A 93 1.43 -3.97 -1.83
CA TYR A 93 2.73 -3.83 -1.15
C TYR A 93 3.89 -3.92 -2.15
N ALA A 94 3.87 -4.92 -3.03
CA ALA A 94 4.90 -5.09 -4.05
C ALA A 94 4.96 -3.90 -5.01
N GLU A 95 3.81 -3.39 -5.42
CA GLU A 95 3.72 -2.21 -6.29
C GLU A 95 4.25 -0.95 -5.59
N ALA A 96 3.88 -0.73 -4.33
CA ALA A 96 4.40 0.38 -3.53
C ALA A 96 5.92 0.30 -3.40
N LYS A 97 6.44 -0.88 -3.14
CA LYS A 97 7.89 -1.11 -3.02
C LYS A 97 8.60 -0.80 -4.34
N ARG A 98 8.05 -1.25 -5.45
CA ARG A 98 8.61 -0.96 -6.78
C ARG A 98 8.67 0.55 -7.03
N ILE A 99 7.60 1.27 -6.78
CA ILE A 99 7.51 2.71 -7.00
C ILE A 99 8.52 3.46 -6.12
N ILE A 100 8.61 3.11 -4.85
CA ILE A 100 9.50 3.79 -3.89
C ILE A 100 10.96 3.53 -4.25
N ILE A 101 11.33 2.32 -4.65
CA ILE A 101 12.69 2.01 -5.08
C ILE A 101 13.05 2.81 -6.34
N GLU A 102 12.18 2.88 -7.34
CA GLU A 102 12.41 3.68 -8.54
C GLU A 102 12.58 5.16 -8.21
N LYS A 103 11.72 5.72 -7.37
CA LYS A 103 11.80 7.11 -6.95
C LYS A 103 13.03 7.40 -6.11
N ARG A 104 13.43 6.46 -5.26
CA ARG A 104 14.65 6.58 -4.47
C ARG A 104 15.86 6.72 -5.38
N ASP A 105 16.00 5.87 -6.40
CA ASP A 105 17.11 5.93 -7.34
C ASP A 105 17.11 7.25 -8.11
N ALA A 106 15.94 7.72 -8.54
CA ALA A 106 15.79 9.01 -9.23
C ALA A 106 16.18 10.17 -8.30
N MET A 107 15.75 10.14 -7.05
CA MET A 107 16.07 11.16 -6.06
C MET A 107 17.55 11.19 -5.72
N GLU A 108 18.18 10.03 -5.59
CA GLU A 108 19.63 9.92 -5.38
C GLU A 108 20.40 10.56 -6.54
N ARG A 109 20.00 10.30 -7.78
CA ARG A 109 20.62 10.93 -8.96
C ARG A 109 20.46 12.45 -8.97
N VAL A 110 19.28 12.94 -8.66
CA VAL A 110 19.01 14.39 -8.57
C VAL A 110 19.84 15.02 -7.47
N THR A 111 19.91 14.39 -6.30
CA THR A 111 20.70 14.86 -5.17
C THR A 111 22.19 14.92 -5.52
N GLN A 112 22.72 13.90 -6.16
CA GLN A 112 24.10 13.89 -6.60
C GLN A 112 24.40 15.00 -7.60
N ASN A 113 23.50 15.21 -8.58
CA ASN A 113 23.64 16.29 -9.55
C ASN A 113 23.61 17.66 -8.88
N LEU A 114 22.70 17.89 -7.93
CA LEU A 114 22.64 19.15 -7.17
C LEU A 114 23.90 19.38 -6.36
N LEU A 115 24.45 18.34 -5.71
CA LEU A 115 25.68 18.45 -4.95
C LEU A 115 26.88 18.80 -5.85
N GLN A 116 26.94 18.20 -7.05
CA GLN A 116 28.00 18.53 -8.03
C GLN A 116 27.87 19.99 -8.50
N GLN A 117 26.66 20.45 -8.80
CA GLN A 117 26.41 21.84 -9.19
C GLN A 117 26.77 22.81 -8.07
N GLU A 118 26.42 22.50 -6.85
CA GLU A 118 26.75 23.30 -5.68
C GLU A 118 28.28 23.41 -5.50
N THR A 119 28.99 22.32 -5.67
CA THR A 119 30.46 22.29 -5.61
C THR A 119 31.07 23.14 -6.70
N LEU A 120 30.59 23.03 -7.94
CA LEU A 120 31.03 23.86 -9.06
C LEU A 120 30.78 25.32 -8.81
N THR A 121 29.63 25.70 -8.28
CA THR A 121 29.27 27.07 -7.94
C THR A 121 30.21 27.63 -6.87
N ARG A 122 30.58 26.84 -5.85
CA ARG A 122 31.55 27.24 -4.83
C ARG A 122 32.95 27.46 -5.43
N GLU A 123 33.38 26.56 -6.29
CA GLU A 123 34.66 26.69 -6.98
C GLU A 123 34.70 27.93 -7.86
N GLU A 124 33.64 28.21 -8.59
CA GLU A 124 33.50 29.44 -9.39
C GLU A 124 33.55 30.69 -8.49
N PHE A 125 32.87 30.66 -7.36
CA PHE A 125 32.87 31.76 -6.40
C PHE A 125 34.26 32.00 -5.83
N VAL A 126 34.96 30.96 -5.42
CA VAL A 126 36.32 31.06 -4.90
C VAL A 126 37.29 31.59 -5.96
N ALA A 127 37.11 31.15 -7.20
CA ALA A 127 37.94 31.64 -8.33
C ALA A 127 37.75 33.15 -8.61
N LEU A 128 36.62 33.73 -8.22
CA LEU A 128 36.38 35.16 -8.37
C LEU A 128 36.93 36.01 -7.23
N ILE A 129 37.33 35.39 -6.12
CA ILE A 129 37.94 36.08 -4.98
C ILE A 129 39.45 36.07 -5.14
#